data_17dd1f7fdec07a83a48e620a9ebeb270
#
_entry.id   17dd1f7fdec07a83a48e620a9ebeb270
#
_cell.length_a   1.000
_cell.length_b   1.000
_cell.length_c   1.000
_cell.angle_alpha   90.00
_cell.angle_beta   90.00
_cell.angle_gamma   90.00
#
_symmetry.space_group_name_H-M   'P 1'
#
loop_
_entity.id
_entity.type
_entity.pdbx_description
1 polymer ?
#
loop_
_entity_poly.entity_id
_entity_poly.type
_entity_poly.pdbx_seq_one_letter_code
_entity_poly.pdbx_strand_id
1 'polypeptide(L)'
;ANSAIIHAGYDPEPGTQMARLNVQGNRMAGEICEKLGVPFARVGSLVLAFCEAERQTLETLFQRGQANGVPGLRLLDGAGARAMEPNLSEAVQAALYAPSAGIVDPWRFALAMAETAVENGVQLCLQSPVTAIGKTPGGFCVQTPRGAYEARYVFNAAGVQADEVHALLEAPGYAITPSRGEYYLMDKSQGAQVGRIIFQCPSQSGKGVLVAPTVHGNLIVGPNAEPVPDKRDVGTTGAGLAYVRKTALRSVPGLNFRENIRNFAGLRAVSTRDDFILEESAASPGFFDLAGIKSPGLTSAPAIGALAVQLLRQKGVALEEKPAFRERRRAACFAALSAEEKNALIQKDARYGRVICRCETITEGEIVAALHSPIPPHSLNGVKRRCNAGMGRCQGGFCGPRVQAIIARELGIPQQEVLMDQDGTYLIDRKST
;
A
#
# COMPACT_ATOMS: atom_id res chain seq x y z
N ALA A 1 -0.95 -0.07 6.51
CA ALA A 1 -0.08 -1.20 6.17
C ALA A 1 -0.61 -1.93 4.93
N ASN A 2 0.26 -2.58 4.17
CA ASN A 2 -0.05 -3.19 2.88
C ASN A 2 0.97 -4.28 2.57
N SER A 3 0.60 -5.32 1.79
CA SER A 3 1.54 -6.35 1.30
C SER A 3 2.28 -5.95 0.02
N ALA A 4 2.07 -4.76 -0.49
CA ALA A 4 2.78 -4.20 -1.66
C ALA A 4 2.56 -4.98 -2.98
N ILE A 5 1.46 -5.71 -3.09
CA ILE A 5 1.18 -6.59 -4.24
C ILE A 5 0.25 -5.91 -5.24
N ILE A 6 0.64 -5.98 -6.50
CA ILE A 6 -0.24 -5.73 -7.66
C ILE A 6 -0.79 -7.08 -8.11
N HIS A 7 -2.02 -7.36 -7.68
CA HIS A 7 -2.71 -8.64 -7.92
C HIS A 7 -3.06 -8.84 -9.39
N ALA A 8 -2.96 -10.07 -9.89
CA ALA A 8 -3.26 -10.41 -11.28
C ALA A 8 -4.76 -10.28 -11.62
N GLY A 9 -5.67 -10.68 -10.71
CA GLY A 9 -7.12 -10.57 -10.92
C GLY A 9 -7.89 -11.89 -11.02
N TYR A 10 -7.26 -13.02 -10.68
CA TYR A 10 -7.89 -14.35 -10.75
C TYR A 10 -8.81 -14.67 -9.55
N ASP A 11 -8.68 -13.96 -8.44
CA ASP A 11 -9.35 -14.29 -7.18
C ASP A 11 -10.79 -13.73 -7.08
N PRO A 12 -11.09 -12.46 -7.47
CA PRO A 12 -12.45 -11.93 -7.40
C PRO A 12 -13.44 -12.65 -8.31
N GLU A 13 -14.69 -12.76 -7.87
CA GLU A 13 -15.78 -13.36 -8.66
C GLU A 13 -15.99 -12.58 -9.96
N PRO A 14 -16.16 -13.29 -11.11
CA PRO A 14 -16.45 -12.67 -12.38
C PRO A 14 -17.71 -11.80 -12.33
N GLY A 15 -17.69 -10.67 -13.05
CA GLY A 15 -18.80 -9.73 -13.11
C GLY A 15 -18.84 -8.70 -11.97
N THR A 16 -18.02 -8.84 -10.93
CA THR A 16 -17.92 -7.87 -9.84
C THR A 16 -17.10 -6.63 -10.22
N GLN A 17 -17.34 -5.51 -9.53
CA GLN A 17 -16.50 -4.31 -9.63
C GLN A 17 -15.06 -4.62 -9.22
N MET A 18 -14.89 -5.44 -8.19
CA MET A 18 -13.59 -5.89 -7.71
C MET A 18 -12.80 -6.61 -8.80
N ALA A 19 -13.42 -7.54 -9.55
CA ALA A 19 -12.77 -8.26 -10.65
C ALA A 19 -12.34 -7.29 -11.77
N ARG A 20 -13.29 -6.48 -12.25
CA ARG A 20 -13.08 -5.53 -13.33
C ARG A 20 -11.97 -4.54 -13.02
N LEU A 21 -12.05 -3.88 -11.85
CA LEU A 21 -11.11 -2.84 -11.46
C LEU A 21 -9.74 -3.38 -11.05
N ASN A 22 -9.66 -4.62 -10.55
CA ASN A 22 -8.37 -5.27 -10.31
C ASN A 22 -7.61 -5.47 -11.64
N VAL A 23 -8.24 -6.06 -12.64
CA VAL A 23 -7.57 -6.32 -13.93
C VAL A 23 -7.22 -5.00 -14.63
N GLN A 24 -8.11 -4.02 -14.60
CA GLN A 24 -7.83 -2.69 -15.14
C GLN A 24 -6.67 -2.00 -14.42
N GLY A 25 -6.67 -1.97 -13.09
CA GLY A 25 -5.60 -1.37 -12.29
C GLY A 25 -4.26 -2.10 -12.45
N ASN A 26 -4.27 -3.43 -12.60
CA ASN A 26 -3.07 -4.20 -12.90
C ASN A 26 -2.43 -3.77 -14.24
N ARG A 27 -3.24 -3.54 -15.28
CA ARG A 27 -2.77 -3.06 -16.57
C ARG A 27 -2.17 -1.66 -16.49
N MET A 28 -2.78 -0.77 -15.68
CA MET A 28 -2.32 0.62 -15.48
C MET A 28 -1.06 0.72 -14.64
N ALA A 29 -0.80 -0.23 -13.74
CA ALA A 29 0.22 -0.10 -12.69
C ALA A 29 1.64 0.14 -13.23
N GLY A 30 2.03 -0.55 -14.31
CA GLY A 30 3.38 -0.40 -14.89
C GLY A 30 3.64 1.01 -15.41
N GLU A 31 2.74 1.53 -16.24
CA GLU A 31 2.83 2.87 -16.82
C GLU A 31 2.80 3.96 -15.74
N ILE A 32 1.90 3.84 -14.76
CA ILE A 32 1.80 4.81 -13.66
C ILE A 32 3.09 4.81 -12.84
N CYS A 33 3.62 3.63 -12.48
CA CYS A 33 4.85 3.53 -11.72
C CYS A 33 6.05 4.12 -12.48
N GLU A 34 6.14 3.90 -13.79
CA GLU A 34 7.18 4.47 -14.64
C GLU A 34 7.08 6.01 -14.68
N LYS A 35 5.89 6.55 -14.98
CA LYS A 35 5.63 7.99 -15.03
C LYS A 35 5.96 8.69 -13.71
N LEU A 36 5.59 8.08 -12.59
CA LEU A 36 5.78 8.65 -11.26
C LEU A 36 7.13 8.31 -10.63
N GLY A 37 7.97 7.49 -11.27
CA GLY A 37 9.26 7.06 -10.73
C GLY A 37 9.11 6.17 -9.49
N VAL A 38 8.06 5.35 -9.42
CA VAL A 38 7.79 4.43 -8.31
C VAL A 38 8.44 3.08 -8.59
N PRO A 39 9.23 2.51 -7.66
CA PRO A 39 9.76 1.16 -7.80
C PRO A 39 8.64 0.12 -7.98
N PHE A 40 8.73 -0.63 -9.06
CA PHE A 40 7.75 -1.66 -9.43
C PHE A 40 8.45 -2.79 -10.19
N ALA A 41 8.01 -4.03 -9.99
CA ALA A 41 8.47 -5.18 -10.75
C ALA A 41 7.33 -6.19 -10.99
N ARG A 42 7.23 -6.71 -12.21
CA ARG A 42 6.37 -7.85 -12.53
C ARG A 42 7.14 -9.13 -12.26
N VAL A 43 6.86 -9.75 -11.12
CA VAL A 43 7.54 -10.96 -10.65
C VAL A 43 6.69 -12.22 -10.81
N GLY A 44 5.40 -12.06 -11.09
CA GLY A 44 4.45 -13.15 -11.12
C GLY A 44 4.06 -13.66 -9.73
N SER A 45 3.04 -14.52 -9.68
CA SER A 45 2.60 -15.16 -8.46
C SER A 45 2.29 -16.64 -8.67
N LEU A 46 2.48 -17.43 -7.61
CA LEU A 46 2.07 -18.84 -7.51
C LEU A 46 1.06 -18.98 -6.37
N VAL A 47 -0.09 -19.60 -6.63
CA VAL A 47 -1.02 -20.07 -5.59
C VAL A 47 -0.77 -21.56 -5.44
N LEU A 48 -0.35 -22.01 -4.27
CA LEU A 48 0.08 -23.39 -4.01
C LEU A 48 -1.05 -24.27 -3.52
N ALA A 49 -1.13 -25.49 -4.03
CA ALA A 49 -1.98 -26.57 -3.51
C ALA A 49 -1.14 -27.70 -2.92
N PHE A 50 -1.58 -28.24 -1.79
CA PHE A 50 -0.92 -29.30 -1.02
C PHE A 50 -1.77 -30.57 -0.89
N CYS A 51 -2.99 -30.56 -1.41
CA CYS A 51 -3.91 -31.69 -1.42
C CYS A 51 -4.89 -31.57 -2.59
N GLU A 52 -5.65 -32.64 -2.85
CA GLU A 52 -6.59 -32.69 -3.98
C GLU A 52 -7.70 -31.62 -3.88
N ALA A 53 -8.25 -31.35 -2.70
CA ALA A 53 -9.24 -30.30 -2.52
C ALA A 53 -8.70 -28.90 -2.85
N GLU A 54 -7.42 -28.62 -2.53
CA GLU A 54 -6.75 -27.39 -2.91
C GLU A 54 -6.47 -27.33 -4.42
N ARG A 55 -6.21 -28.47 -5.09
CA ARG A 55 -6.09 -28.53 -6.56
C ARG A 55 -7.40 -28.14 -7.27
N GLN A 56 -8.54 -28.63 -6.76
CA GLN A 56 -9.85 -28.22 -7.27
C GLN A 56 -10.09 -26.71 -7.09
N THR A 57 -9.59 -26.14 -6.00
CA THR A 57 -9.63 -24.69 -5.77
C THR A 57 -8.77 -23.95 -6.81
N LEU A 58 -7.58 -24.45 -7.17
CA LEU A 58 -6.76 -23.87 -8.24
C LEU A 58 -7.48 -23.86 -9.60
N GLU A 59 -8.19 -24.94 -9.93
CA GLU A 59 -9.00 -25.03 -11.15
C GLU A 59 -10.07 -23.93 -11.20
N THR A 60 -10.78 -23.75 -10.07
CA THR A 60 -11.80 -22.69 -9.92
C THR A 60 -11.17 -21.31 -10.10
N LEU A 61 -10.03 -21.05 -9.47
CA LEU A 61 -9.31 -19.77 -9.60
C LEU A 61 -8.79 -19.55 -11.03
N PHE A 62 -8.37 -20.61 -11.71
CA PHE A 62 -7.94 -20.54 -13.11
C PHE A 62 -9.09 -20.14 -14.02
N GLN A 63 -10.25 -20.79 -13.88
CA GLN A 63 -11.45 -20.47 -14.66
C GLN A 63 -11.95 -19.04 -14.40
N ARG A 64 -11.99 -18.62 -13.12
CA ARG A 64 -12.28 -17.23 -12.75
C ARG A 64 -11.33 -16.25 -13.41
N GLY A 65 -10.04 -16.53 -13.33
CA GLY A 65 -9.02 -15.67 -13.90
C GLY A 65 -9.16 -15.54 -15.42
N GLN A 66 -9.51 -16.62 -16.12
CA GLN A 66 -9.82 -16.59 -17.55
C GLN A 66 -11.06 -15.71 -17.82
N ALA A 67 -12.14 -15.90 -17.07
CA ALA A 67 -13.36 -15.10 -17.20
C ALA A 67 -13.13 -13.60 -16.92
N ASN A 68 -12.23 -13.29 -15.97
CA ASN A 68 -11.82 -11.91 -15.64
C ASN A 68 -10.84 -11.31 -16.68
N GLY A 69 -10.36 -12.09 -17.65
CA GLY A 69 -9.40 -11.63 -18.67
C GLY A 69 -7.97 -11.46 -18.15
N VAL A 70 -7.55 -12.27 -17.17
CA VAL A 70 -6.17 -12.30 -16.67
C VAL A 70 -5.28 -13.01 -17.69
N PRO A 71 -4.22 -12.35 -18.20
CA PRO A 71 -3.38 -12.96 -19.24
C PRO A 71 -2.40 -13.99 -18.68
N GLY A 72 -2.12 -15.03 -19.48
CA GLY A 72 -0.99 -15.94 -19.29
C GLY A 72 -1.09 -16.88 -18.08
N LEU A 73 -2.28 -17.10 -17.52
CA LEU A 73 -2.49 -18.06 -16.43
C LEU A 73 -2.11 -19.48 -16.84
N ARG A 74 -1.47 -20.20 -15.96
CA ARG A 74 -1.09 -21.61 -16.16
C ARG A 74 -1.26 -22.40 -14.88
N LEU A 75 -1.82 -23.61 -15.00
CA LEU A 75 -1.75 -24.61 -13.96
C LEU A 75 -0.44 -25.41 -14.10
N LEU A 76 0.24 -25.61 -13.02
CA LEU A 76 1.52 -26.32 -12.92
C LEU A 76 1.36 -27.50 -11.96
N ASP A 77 2.07 -28.59 -12.22
CA ASP A 77 2.28 -29.61 -11.21
C ASP A 77 3.33 -29.17 -10.16
N GLY A 78 3.54 -29.98 -9.13
CA GLY A 78 4.49 -29.66 -8.07
C GLY A 78 5.94 -29.54 -8.56
N ALA A 79 6.32 -30.32 -9.57
CA ALA A 79 7.65 -30.25 -10.17
C ALA A 79 7.85 -28.95 -10.94
N GLY A 80 6.88 -28.55 -11.73
CA GLY A 80 6.89 -27.28 -12.47
C GLY A 80 6.90 -26.06 -11.53
N ALA A 81 6.17 -26.13 -10.41
CA ALA A 81 6.18 -25.09 -9.40
C ALA A 81 7.57 -24.95 -8.75
N ARG A 82 8.20 -26.07 -8.36
CA ARG A 82 9.55 -26.09 -7.77
C ARG A 82 10.65 -25.72 -8.77
N ALA A 83 10.48 -26.03 -10.05
CA ALA A 83 11.41 -25.56 -11.08
C ALA A 83 11.40 -24.03 -11.21
N MET A 84 10.26 -23.38 -10.96
CA MET A 84 10.16 -21.91 -10.92
C MET A 84 10.65 -21.31 -9.60
N GLU A 85 10.43 -21.98 -8.49
CA GLU A 85 10.80 -21.55 -7.12
C GLU A 85 11.41 -22.73 -6.35
N PRO A 86 12.73 -22.92 -6.40
CA PRO A 86 13.40 -24.11 -5.85
C PRO A 86 13.27 -24.28 -4.33
N ASN A 87 12.99 -23.20 -3.60
CA ASN A 87 12.85 -23.24 -2.14
C ASN A 87 11.42 -23.58 -1.65
N LEU A 88 10.50 -23.91 -2.57
CA LEU A 88 9.17 -24.39 -2.18
C LEU A 88 9.26 -25.78 -1.51
N SER A 89 8.33 -26.01 -0.60
CA SER A 89 8.15 -27.30 0.05
C SER A 89 7.94 -28.42 -0.97
N GLU A 90 8.54 -29.60 -0.71
CA GLU A 90 8.30 -30.81 -1.48
C GLU A 90 6.84 -31.29 -1.43
N ALA A 91 6.10 -30.89 -0.38
CA ALA A 91 4.68 -31.18 -0.24
C ALA A 91 3.77 -30.44 -1.23
N VAL A 92 4.30 -29.51 -2.01
CA VAL A 92 3.53 -28.78 -3.06
C VAL A 92 3.20 -29.75 -4.19
N GLN A 93 1.89 -29.95 -4.42
CA GLN A 93 1.38 -30.88 -5.45
C GLN A 93 1.04 -30.17 -6.77
N ALA A 94 0.57 -28.91 -6.69
CA ALA A 94 0.22 -28.11 -7.86
C ALA A 94 0.33 -26.61 -7.54
N ALA A 95 0.33 -25.78 -8.58
CA ALA A 95 0.26 -24.34 -8.44
C ALA A 95 -0.49 -23.68 -9.60
N LEU A 96 -1.17 -22.54 -9.31
CA LEU A 96 -1.65 -21.62 -10.33
C LEU A 96 -0.62 -20.50 -10.49
N TYR A 97 -0.03 -20.38 -11.66
CA TYR A 97 0.90 -19.32 -12.03
C TYR A 97 0.18 -18.16 -12.73
N ALA A 98 0.40 -16.94 -12.25
CA ALA A 98 -0.11 -15.71 -12.85
C ALA A 98 1.05 -14.74 -13.12
N PRO A 99 1.54 -14.62 -14.37
CA PRO A 99 2.72 -13.80 -14.72
C PRO A 99 2.48 -12.30 -14.56
N SER A 100 1.24 -11.85 -14.64
CA SER A 100 0.87 -10.43 -14.56
C SER A 100 0.89 -9.86 -13.14
N ALA A 101 1.06 -10.69 -12.10
CA ALA A 101 1.21 -10.20 -10.74
C ALA A 101 2.54 -9.45 -10.55
N GLY A 102 2.57 -8.47 -9.67
CA GLY A 102 3.75 -7.65 -9.42
C GLY A 102 3.87 -7.19 -7.98
N ILE A 103 4.99 -6.55 -7.69
CA ILE A 103 5.30 -5.90 -6.43
C ILE A 103 5.61 -4.42 -6.67
N VAL A 104 5.29 -3.58 -5.70
CA VAL A 104 5.43 -2.12 -5.79
C VAL A 104 5.91 -1.55 -4.46
N ASP A 105 6.55 -0.37 -4.47
CA ASP A 105 6.69 0.41 -3.24
C ASP A 105 5.35 1.07 -2.90
N PRO A 106 4.59 0.58 -1.91
CA PRO A 106 3.24 1.06 -1.65
C PRO A 106 3.20 2.48 -1.07
N TRP A 107 4.27 2.88 -0.37
CA TRP A 107 4.39 4.21 0.18
C TRP A 107 4.61 5.25 -0.93
N ARG A 108 5.59 5.00 -1.79
CA ARG A 108 5.88 5.86 -2.94
C ARG A 108 4.72 5.89 -3.93
N PHE A 109 4.05 4.77 -4.15
CA PHE A 109 2.89 4.70 -5.04
C PHE A 109 1.78 5.66 -4.60
N ALA A 110 1.39 5.62 -3.32
CA ALA A 110 0.38 6.51 -2.77
C ALA A 110 0.86 7.99 -2.72
N LEU A 111 2.09 8.21 -2.23
CA LEU A 111 2.65 9.56 -2.08
C LEU A 111 2.86 10.24 -3.42
N ALA A 112 3.41 9.55 -4.42
CA ALA A 112 3.66 10.14 -5.73
C ALA A 112 2.37 10.57 -6.44
N MET A 113 1.29 9.78 -6.32
CA MET A 113 -0.02 10.18 -6.83
C MET A 113 -0.58 11.39 -6.10
N ALA A 114 -0.50 11.42 -4.76
CA ALA A 114 -0.99 12.54 -3.95
C ALA A 114 -0.18 13.82 -4.20
N GLU A 115 1.16 13.72 -4.27
CA GLU A 115 2.03 14.85 -4.56
C GLU A 115 1.81 15.40 -5.98
N THR A 116 1.61 14.49 -6.97
CA THR A 116 1.25 14.91 -8.34
C THR A 116 -0.09 15.65 -8.34
N ALA A 117 -1.07 15.19 -7.58
CA ALA A 117 -2.35 15.88 -7.46
C ALA A 117 -2.20 17.28 -6.85
N VAL A 118 -1.39 17.43 -5.79
CA VAL A 118 -1.09 18.73 -5.17
C VAL A 118 -0.36 19.67 -6.15
N GLU A 119 0.63 19.18 -6.89
CA GLU A 119 1.33 19.96 -7.92
C GLU A 119 0.42 20.41 -9.07
N ASN A 120 -0.70 19.70 -9.26
CA ASN A 120 -1.74 20.04 -10.23
C ASN A 120 -2.93 20.79 -9.62
N GLY A 121 -2.79 21.36 -8.42
CA GLY A 121 -3.73 22.28 -7.81
C GLY A 121 -4.78 21.63 -6.90
N VAL A 122 -4.62 20.37 -6.50
CA VAL A 122 -5.44 19.76 -5.46
C VAL A 122 -5.00 20.30 -4.10
N GLN A 123 -5.96 20.79 -3.31
CA GLN A 123 -5.73 21.21 -1.94
C GLN A 123 -5.80 20.00 -1.01
N LEU A 124 -4.67 19.68 -0.35
CA LEU A 124 -4.58 18.62 0.65
C LEU A 124 -4.72 19.21 2.06
N CYS A 125 -5.75 18.81 2.77
CA CYS A 125 -6.03 19.24 4.15
C CYS A 125 -5.70 18.08 5.11
N LEU A 126 -4.47 18.03 5.64
CA LEU A 126 -4.06 17.06 6.66
C LEU A 126 -4.59 17.47 8.05
N GLN A 127 -4.67 16.51 8.99
CA GLN A 127 -5.19 16.71 10.35
C GLN A 127 -6.59 17.38 10.34
N SER A 128 -7.41 16.99 9.39
CA SER A 128 -8.74 17.53 9.16
C SER A 128 -9.78 16.40 9.14
N PRO A 129 -9.97 15.68 10.27
CA PRO A 129 -11.02 14.67 10.33
C PRO A 129 -12.38 15.32 10.06
N VAL A 130 -13.18 14.69 9.20
CA VAL A 130 -14.55 15.13 8.95
C VAL A 130 -15.39 14.82 10.18
N THR A 131 -16.07 15.85 10.72
CA THR A 131 -16.87 15.75 11.95
C THR A 131 -18.37 15.88 11.71
N ALA A 132 -18.78 16.51 10.60
CA ALA A 132 -20.17 16.59 10.17
C ALA A 132 -20.25 16.83 8.65
N ILE A 133 -21.33 16.38 8.04
CA ILE A 133 -21.65 16.66 6.63
C ILE A 133 -23.13 17.10 6.58
N GLY A 134 -23.37 18.30 6.06
CA GLY A 134 -24.71 18.85 5.87
C GLY A 134 -25.03 19.08 4.40
N LYS A 135 -26.30 18.93 4.01
CA LYS A 135 -26.79 19.30 2.67
C LYS A 135 -26.96 20.82 2.57
N THR A 136 -26.61 21.38 1.43
CA THR A 136 -26.83 22.78 1.09
C THR A 136 -27.58 22.89 -0.25
N PRO A 137 -28.18 24.05 -0.61
CA PRO A 137 -28.82 24.18 -1.92
C PRO A 137 -27.91 23.91 -3.12
N GLY A 138 -26.59 24.05 -2.96
CA GLY A 138 -25.58 23.84 -4.04
C GLY A 138 -24.76 22.58 -3.92
N GLY A 139 -25.02 21.71 -2.92
CA GLY A 139 -24.23 20.50 -2.66
C GLY A 139 -24.12 20.18 -1.18
N PHE A 140 -22.92 20.27 -0.61
CA PHE A 140 -22.61 19.83 0.76
C PHE A 140 -21.73 20.83 1.48
N CYS A 141 -21.89 20.93 2.79
CA CYS A 141 -20.97 21.59 3.72
C CYS A 141 -20.30 20.50 4.56
N VAL A 142 -18.99 20.33 4.41
CA VAL A 142 -18.15 19.35 5.14
C VAL A 142 -17.43 20.07 6.26
N GLN A 143 -17.69 19.70 7.52
CA GLN A 143 -17.08 20.31 8.69
C GLN A 143 -15.87 19.53 9.19
N THR A 144 -14.85 20.27 9.60
CA THR A 144 -13.63 19.74 10.22
C THR A 144 -13.18 20.67 11.35
N PRO A 145 -12.28 20.26 12.26
CA PRO A 145 -11.71 21.17 13.27
C PRO A 145 -10.94 22.36 12.67
N ARG A 146 -10.58 22.31 11.39
CA ARG A 146 -9.83 23.38 10.68
C ARG A 146 -10.73 24.31 9.88
N GLY A 147 -12.03 24.07 9.85
CA GLY A 147 -13.02 24.88 9.14
C GLY A 147 -14.05 24.05 8.37
N ALA A 148 -14.97 24.76 7.76
CA ALA A 148 -16.02 24.20 6.89
C ALA A 148 -15.63 24.36 5.42
N TYR A 149 -15.94 23.35 4.62
CA TYR A 149 -15.69 23.33 3.18
C TYR A 149 -16.99 23.11 2.43
N GLU A 150 -17.30 23.97 1.49
CA GLU A 150 -18.43 23.78 0.59
C GLU A 150 -18.00 23.02 -0.66
N ALA A 151 -18.80 22.03 -1.07
CA ALA A 151 -18.52 21.21 -2.22
C ALA A 151 -19.81 20.80 -2.94
N ARG A 152 -19.80 20.83 -4.28
CA ARG A 152 -20.91 20.30 -5.08
C ARG A 152 -21.01 18.78 -5.04
N TYR A 153 -19.90 18.11 -4.91
CA TYR A 153 -19.76 16.65 -4.91
C TYR A 153 -18.81 16.21 -3.80
N VAL A 154 -19.12 15.11 -3.14
CA VAL A 154 -18.28 14.51 -2.10
C VAL A 154 -18.02 13.05 -2.45
N PHE A 155 -16.75 12.62 -2.38
CA PHE A 155 -16.35 11.22 -2.48
C PHE A 155 -15.84 10.74 -1.13
N ASN A 156 -16.58 9.83 -0.52
CA ASN A 156 -16.20 9.18 0.73
C ASN A 156 -15.24 8.01 0.43
N ALA A 157 -13.96 8.22 0.63
CA ALA A 157 -12.91 7.21 0.50
C ALA A 157 -12.21 6.93 1.84
N ALA A 158 -12.98 6.97 2.96
CA ALA A 158 -12.45 6.93 4.32
C ALA A 158 -11.99 5.53 4.80
N GLY A 159 -11.90 4.54 3.91
CA GLY A 159 -11.37 3.21 4.20
C GLY A 159 -12.17 2.47 5.26
N VAL A 160 -11.55 2.07 6.37
CA VAL A 160 -12.25 1.35 7.46
C VAL A 160 -13.30 2.20 8.18
N GLN A 161 -13.29 3.50 7.99
CA GLN A 161 -14.23 4.45 8.61
C GLN A 161 -15.29 4.96 7.62
N ALA A 162 -15.40 4.39 6.41
CA ALA A 162 -16.29 4.90 5.39
C ALA A 162 -17.78 4.84 5.80
N ASP A 163 -18.22 3.83 6.51
CA ASP A 163 -19.57 3.73 7.07
C ASP A 163 -19.84 4.82 8.13
N GLU A 164 -18.85 5.12 8.97
CA GLU A 164 -18.94 6.20 9.97
C GLU A 164 -19.01 7.59 9.31
N VAL A 165 -18.21 7.82 8.26
CA VAL A 165 -18.27 9.07 7.50
C VAL A 165 -19.59 9.22 6.76
N HIS A 166 -20.12 8.14 6.16
CA HIS A 166 -21.45 8.15 5.55
C HIS A 166 -22.54 8.48 6.59
N ALA A 167 -22.42 7.90 7.81
CA ALA A 167 -23.37 8.13 8.91
C ALA A 167 -23.41 9.60 9.41
N LEU A 168 -22.41 10.43 9.09
CA LEU A 168 -22.46 11.86 9.36
C LEU A 168 -23.47 12.61 8.49
N LEU A 169 -23.91 12.02 7.38
CA LEU A 169 -24.88 12.60 6.45
C LEU A 169 -26.24 11.92 6.53
N GLU A 170 -26.26 10.58 6.54
CA GLU A 170 -27.45 9.74 6.56
C GLU A 170 -27.11 8.30 6.95
N ALA A 171 -28.11 7.45 7.20
CA ALA A 171 -27.89 6.06 7.56
C ALA A 171 -27.22 5.30 6.40
N PRO A 172 -26.04 4.68 6.60
CA PRO A 172 -25.36 3.93 5.55
C PRO A 172 -26.09 2.62 5.26
N GLY A 173 -26.14 2.22 3.99
CA GLY A 173 -26.67 0.92 3.56
C GLY A 173 -25.68 -0.25 3.71
N TYR A 174 -24.61 -0.06 4.48
CA TYR A 174 -23.55 -1.04 4.74
C TYR A 174 -22.87 -0.76 6.08
N ALA A 175 -22.17 -1.77 6.59
CA ALA A 175 -21.29 -1.64 7.76
C ALA A 175 -19.89 -2.18 7.42
N ILE A 176 -18.86 -1.66 8.07
CA ILE A 176 -17.48 -2.11 7.91
C ILE A 176 -16.99 -2.72 9.21
N THR A 177 -16.63 -4.00 9.16
CA THR A 177 -15.91 -4.70 10.22
C THR A 177 -14.45 -4.88 9.80
N PRO A 178 -13.49 -4.26 10.50
CA PRO A 178 -12.09 -4.38 10.12
C PRO A 178 -11.60 -5.83 10.28
N SER A 179 -10.77 -6.28 9.32
CA SER A 179 -10.00 -7.51 9.45
C SER A 179 -8.52 -7.19 9.53
N ARG A 180 -7.90 -7.47 10.68
CA ARG A 180 -6.48 -7.24 10.92
C ARG A 180 -5.65 -8.30 10.24
N GLY A 181 -4.56 -7.87 9.58
CA GLY A 181 -3.55 -8.71 9.01
C GLY A 181 -2.17 -8.36 9.56
N GLU A 182 -1.50 -9.34 10.15
CA GLU A 182 -0.20 -9.19 10.79
C GLU A 182 0.92 -9.76 9.93
N TYR A 183 2.08 -9.10 9.93
CA TYR A 183 3.19 -9.40 9.01
C TYR A 183 4.53 -9.44 9.72
N TYR A 184 5.44 -10.22 9.16
CA TYR A 184 6.88 -10.10 9.34
C TYR A 184 7.48 -9.38 8.14
N LEU A 185 8.39 -8.44 8.39
CA LEU A 185 9.32 -7.92 7.39
C LEU A 185 10.70 -8.51 7.70
N MET A 186 11.19 -9.33 6.78
CA MET A 186 12.47 -10.01 6.91
C MET A 186 13.60 -9.17 6.33
N ASP A 187 14.80 -9.37 6.83
CA ASP A 187 16.02 -8.75 6.31
C ASP A 187 16.28 -9.14 4.84
N LYS A 188 17.09 -8.37 4.14
CA LYS A 188 17.51 -8.64 2.75
C LYS A 188 18.26 -9.95 2.59
N SER A 189 18.89 -10.50 3.67
CA SER A 189 19.48 -11.83 3.69
C SER A 189 18.47 -12.94 3.37
N GLN A 190 17.17 -12.69 3.60
CA GLN A 190 16.08 -13.61 3.25
C GLN A 190 15.42 -13.27 1.89
N GLY A 191 15.80 -12.16 1.25
CA GLY A 191 15.14 -11.66 0.04
C GLY A 191 15.19 -12.61 -1.15
N ALA A 192 16.21 -13.46 -1.23
CA ALA A 192 16.39 -14.45 -2.29
C ALA A 192 15.65 -15.80 -2.03
N GLN A 193 14.92 -15.92 -0.91
CA GLN A 193 14.18 -17.16 -0.61
C GLN A 193 13.11 -17.48 -1.66
N VAL A 194 12.45 -16.45 -2.21
CA VAL A 194 11.54 -16.58 -3.34
C VAL A 194 11.71 -15.41 -4.30
N GLY A 195 11.61 -15.68 -5.59
CA GLY A 195 11.63 -14.63 -6.64
C GLY A 195 10.23 -14.15 -7.04
N ARG A 196 9.19 -14.93 -6.71
CA ARG A 196 7.78 -14.65 -7.02
C ARG A 196 6.94 -14.52 -5.77
N ILE A 197 5.74 -14.00 -5.92
CA ILE A 197 4.75 -13.94 -4.83
C ILE A 197 4.17 -15.33 -4.64
N ILE A 198 4.35 -15.90 -3.46
CA ILE A 198 3.82 -17.22 -3.09
C ILE A 198 2.60 -17.06 -2.24
N PHE A 199 1.45 -17.53 -2.72
CA PHE A 199 0.21 -17.64 -1.98
C PHE A 199 -0.10 -19.09 -1.64
N GLN A 200 -0.89 -19.32 -0.61
CA GLN A 200 -1.60 -20.57 -0.38
C GLN A 200 -3.01 -20.47 -0.93
N CYS A 201 -3.64 -21.60 -1.21
CA CYS A 201 -5.05 -21.64 -1.56
C CYS A 201 -5.90 -20.91 -0.51
N PRO A 202 -6.93 -20.15 -0.93
CA PRO A 202 -7.89 -19.58 -0.01
C PRO A 202 -8.54 -20.67 0.85
N SER A 203 -8.78 -20.35 2.13
CA SER A 203 -9.52 -21.17 3.06
C SER A 203 -10.71 -20.39 3.61
N GLN A 204 -11.52 -21.02 4.46
CA GLN A 204 -12.60 -20.32 5.16
C GLN A 204 -12.09 -19.11 5.97
N SER A 205 -10.82 -19.12 6.39
CA SER A 205 -10.18 -18.01 7.11
C SER A 205 -9.62 -16.91 6.20
N GLY A 206 -9.80 -16.99 4.87
CA GLY A 206 -9.33 -15.99 3.90
C GLY A 206 -8.25 -16.49 2.93
N LYS A 207 -7.49 -15.55 2.34
CA LYS A 207 -6.55 -15.80 1.22
C LYS A 207 -5.28 -16.59 1.58
N GLY A 208 -5.12 -17.05 2.81
CA GLY A 208 -3.91 -17.71 3.30
C GLY A 208 -2.74 -16.73 3.52
N VAL A 209 -1.65 -17.26 4.12
CA VAL A 209 -0.41 -16.51 4.36
C VAL A 209 0.42 -16.52 3.09
N LEU A 210 0.93 -15.34 2.71
CA LEU A 210 1.84 -15.20 1.58
C LEU A 210 3.30 -15.08 2.02
N VAL A 211 4.21 -15.40 1.10
CA VAL A 211 5.63 -15.08 1.16
C VAL A 211 5.98 -14.35 -0.13
N ALA A 212 6.47 -13.12 -0.03
CA ALA A 212 6.70 -12.30 -1.22
C ALA A 212 7.98 -11.47 -1.12
N PRO A 213 8.75 -11.34 -2.22
CA PRO A 213 9.83 -10.36 -2.27
C PRO A 213 9.26 -8.94 -2.23
N THR A 214 10.08 -7.98 -1.86
CA THR A 214 9.78 -6.55 -1.98
C THR A 214 10.68 -5.91 -3.03
N VAL A 215 10.28 -4.76 -3.56
CA VAL A 215 11.08 -3.99 -4.54
C VAL A 215 12.41 -3.50 -3.96
N HIS A 216 12.62 -3.60 -2.65
CA HIS A 216 13.85 -3.20 -1.95
C HIS A 216 14.72 -4.38 -1.54
N GLY A 217 14.40 -5.60 -1.97
CA GLY A 217 15.17 -6.81 -1.70
C GLY A 217 14.92 -7.45 -0.34
N ASN A 218 13.96 -6.99 0.44
CA ASN A 218 13.45 -7.64 1.64
C ASN A 218 12.46 -8.74 1.29
N LEU A 219 12.05 -9.54 2.28
CA LEU A 219 10.95 -10.48 2.16
C LEU A 219 9.84 -10.09 3.14
N ILE A 220 8.59 -10.14 2.67
CA ILE A 220 7.41 -9.95 3.51
C ILE A 220 6.69 -11.29 3.68
N VAL A 221 6.29 -11.61 4.93
CA VAL A 221 5.58 -12.83 5.27
C VAL A 221 4.32 -12.49 6.06
N GLY A 222 3.19 -12.99 5.65
CA GLY A 222 1.87 -12.67 6.19
C GLY A 222 0.86 -12.42 5.06
N PRO A 223 -0.34 -11.97 5.34
CA PRO A 223 -0.89 -11.79 6.68
C PRO A 223 -1.71 -12.99 7.17
N ASN A 224 -2.10 -12.95 8.44
CA ASN A 224 -3.31 -13.61 8.91
C ASN A 224 -4.56 -12.78 8.57
N ALA A 225 -5.75 -13.23 9.03
CA ALA A 225 -6.99 -12.50 8.87
C ALA A 225 -7.82 -12.67 10.15
N GLU A 226 -7.86 -11.65 10.97
CA GLU A 226 -8.55 -11.66 12.26
C GLU A 226 -9.54 -10.48 12.32
N PRO A 227 -10.85 -10.74 12.45
CA PRO A 227 -11.82 -9.67 12.69
C PRO A 227 -11.49 -8.97 14.02
N VAL A 228 -11.50 -7.66 14.03
CA VAL A 228 -11.25 -6.84 15.22
C VAL A 228 -12.35 -5.78 15.35
N PRO A 229 -12.87 -5.52 16.57
CA PRO A 229 -13.93 -4.53 16.74
C PRO A 229 -13.45 -3.08 16.63
N ASP A 230 -12.19 -2.82 17.01
CA ASP A 230 -11.64 -1.48 16.98
C ASP A 230 -11.02 -1.18 15.60
N LYS A 231 -11.57 -0.17 14.92
CA LYS A 231 -11.10 0.33 13.62
C LYS A 231 -9.73 1.02 13.69
N ARG A 232 -9.10 1.08 14.86
CA ARG A 232 -7.77 1.67 15.10
C ARG A 232 -6.73 0.64 15.55
N ASP A 233 -7.15 -0.60 15.88
CA ASP A 233 -6.23 -1.62 16.36
C ASP A 233 -5.32 -2.16 15.24
N VAL A 234 -4.14 -1.58 15.16
CA VAL A 234 -3.04 -2.00 14.27
C VAL A 234 -1.91 -2.69 15.03
N GLY A 235 -2.20 -3.17 16.24
CA GLY A 235 -1.24 -3.94 17.04
C GLY A 235 -0.98 -5.33 16.44
N THR A 236 0.21 -5.89 16.72
CA THR A 236 0.53 -7.29 16.43
C THR A 236 0.39 -8.13 17.67
N THR A 237 0.00 -9.39 17.51
CA THR A 237 -0.19 -10.35 18.62
C THR A 237 0.77 -11.53 18.50
N GLY A 238 1.19 -12.09 19.63
CA GLY A 238 2.01 -13.30 19.64
C GLY A 238 1.33 -14.48 18.94
N ALA A 239 0.02 -14.64 19.12
CA ALA A 239 -0.76 -15.70 18.49
C ALA A 239 -0.85 -15.54 16.96
N GLY A 240 -1.16 -14.32 16.49
CA GLY A 240 -1.25 -14.02 15.06
C GLY A 240 0.09 -14.20 14.34
N LEU A 241 1.17 -13.70 14.94
CA LEU A 241 2.52 -13.89 14.39
C LEU A 241 2.95 -15.38 14.42
N ALA A 242 2.63 -16.14 15.47
CA ALA A 242 2.90 -17.58 15.51
C ALA A 242 2.15 -18.34 14.40
N TYR A 243 0.87 -17.99 14.17
CA TYR A 243 0.08 -18.54 13.06
C TYR A 243 0.72 -18.24 11.70
N VAL A 244 1.10 -16.97 11.46
CA VAL A 244 1.75 -16.55 10.20
C VAL A 244 3.03 -17.36 9.98
N ARG A 245 3.89 -17.46 11.00
CA ARG A 245 5.14 -18.24 10.93
C ARG A 245 4.88 -19.70 10.58
N LYS A 246 4.00 -20.38 11.33
CA LYS A 246 3.66 -21.80 11.12
C LYS A 246 3.16 -22.03 9.70
N THR A 247 2.27 -21.18 9.24
CA THR A 247 1.62 -21.30 7.93
C THR A 247 2.60 -21.03 6.78
N ALA A 248 3.46 -20.01 6.89
CA ALA A 248 4.46 -19.69 5.88
C ALA A 248 5.49 -20.83 5.68
N LEU A 249 5.92 -21.47 6.77
CA LEU A 249 6.85 -22.60 6.71
C LEU A 249 6.29 -23.82 5.98
N ARG A 250 4.97 -23.95 5.83
CA ARG A 250 4.34 -24.96 4.97
C ARG A 250 4.68 -24.73 3.49
N SER A 251 4.80 -23.48 3.08
CA SER A 251 5.11 -23.11 1.69
C SER A 251 6.61 -23.05 1.42
N VAL A 252 7.38 -22.43 2.31
CA VAL A 252 8.82 -22.19 2.18
C VAL A 252 9.51 -22.60 3.49
N PRO A 253 9.90 -23.87 3.64
CA PRO A 253 10.46 -24.40 4.90
C PRO A 253 11.76 -23.73 5.34
N GLY A 254 12.55 -23.19 4.40
CA GLY A 254 13.85 -22.55 4.65
C GLY A 254 13.81 -21.15 5.24
N LEU A 255 12.63 -20.60 5.54
CA LEU A 255 12.52 -19.26 6.13
C LEU A 255 13.15 -19.18 7.52
N ASN A 256 14.08 -18.23 7.70
CA ASN A 256 14.71 -17.97 9.00
C ASN A 256 14.10 -16.76 9.68
N PHE A 257 13.13 -16.96 10.57
CA PHE A 257 12.45 -15.90 11.30
C PHE A 257 13.33 -15.15 12.32
N ARG A 258 14.57 -15.58 12.58
CA ARG A 258 15.54 -14.79 13.36
C ARG A 258 16.03 -13.56 12.60
N GLU A 259 15.89 -13.56 11.28
CA GLU A 259 16.19 -12.42 10.41
C GLU A 259 14.99 -11.46 10.25
N ASN A 260 13.99 -11.54 11.13
CA ASN A 260 12.91 -10.57 11.17
C ASN A 260 13.44 -9.23 11.67
N ILE A 261 13.18 -8.15 10.92
CA ILE A 261 13.60 -6.80 11.27
C ILE A 261 12.45 -5.93 11.78
N ARG A 262 11.20 -6.30 11.46
CA ARG A 262 10.02 -5.57 11.91
C ARG A 262 8.74 -6.41 11.81
N ASN A 263 7.85 -6.24 12.79
CA ASN A 263 6.47 -6.67 12.71
C ASN A 263 5.55 -5.48 12.50
N PHE A 264 4.46 -5.68 11.79
CA PHE A 264 3.43 -4.66 11.62
C PHE A 264 2.09 -5.30 11.30
N ALA A 265 1.01 -4.57 11.53
CA ALA A 265 -0.32 -4.98 11.15
C ALA A 265 -1.06 -3.89 10.37
N GLY A 266 -2.12 -4.26 9.67
CA GLY A 266 -3.00 -3.35 8.98
C GLY A 266 -4.42 -3.87 8.90
N LEU A 267 -5.37 -2.95 8.78
CA LEU A 267 -6.79 -3.24 8.74
C LEU A 267 -7.31 -3.25 7.30
N ARG A 268 -8.09 -4.27 6.98
CA ARG A 268 -8.85 -4.36 5.73
C ARG A 268 -10.27 -3.89 5.99
N ALA A 269 -10.81 -3.06 5.11
CA ALA A 269 -12.18 -2.57 5.17
C ALA A 269 -13.15 -3.65 4.64
N VAL A 270 -13.45 -4.65 5.46
CA VAL A 270 -14.42 -5.70 5.11
C VAL A 270 -15.82 -5.17 5.36
N SER A 271 -16.61 -5.06 4.29
CA SER A 271 -18.00 -4.59 4.38
C SER A 271 -18.99 -5.75 4.46
N THR A 272 -20.24 -5.44 4.84
CA THR A 272 -21.37 -6.37 4.76
C THR A 272 -21.79 -6.71 3.33
N ARG A 273 -21.21 -6.03 2.32
CA ARG A 273 -21.35 -6.36 0.91
C ARG A 273 -20.11 -7.08 0.40
N ASP A 274 -20.29 -8.05 -0.49
CA ASP A 274 -19.18 -8.88 -0.99
C ASP A 274 -18.27 -8.16 -1.98
N ASP A 275 -18.78 -7.13 -2.68
CA ASP A 275 -18.05 -6.34 -3.67
C ASP A 275 -17.63 -4.95 -3.13
N PHE A 276 -16.83 -4.21 -3.91
CA PHE A 276 -16.57 -2.81 -3.66
C PHE A 276 -17.85 -1.98 -3.77
N ILE A 277 -18.01 -1.01 -2.88
CA ILE A 277 -19.13 -0.07 -2.85
C ILE A 277 -18.65 1.20 -3.57
N LEU A 278 -19.04 1.34 -4.85
CA LEU A 278 -18.61 2.43 -5.73
C LEU A 278 -19.86 3.04 -6.35
N GLU A 279 -20.63 3.77 -5.57
CA GLU A 279 -21.96 4.22 -5.96
C GLU A 279 -22.29 5.60 -5.39
N GLU A 280 -23.22 6.28 -6.03
CA GLU A 280 -23.85 7.50 -5.51
C GLU A 280 -24.93 7.14 -4.50
N SER A 281 -25.03 7.88 -3.39
CA SER A 281 -26.14 7.72 -2.46
C SER A 281 -27.45 8.12 -3.13
N ALA A 282 -28.45 7.24 -3.05
CA ALA A 282 -29.78 7.51 -3.60
C ALA A 282 -30.52 8.65 -2.84
N ALA A 283 -30.26 8.78 -1.54
CA ALA A 283 -30.90 9.80 -0.70
C ALA A 283 -30.14 11.13 -0.71
N SER A 284 -28.88 11.14 -1.13
CA SER A 284 -28.02 12.32 -1.17
C SER A 284 -27.28 12.43 -2.53
N PRO A 285 -27.98 12.80 -3.62
CA PRO A 285 -27.37 12.96 -4.93
C PRO A 285 -26.15 13.91 -4.89
N GLY A 286 -25.01 13.44 -5.45
CA GLY A 286 -23.72 14.15 -5.39
C GLY A 286 -22.79 13.64 -4.28
N PHE A 287 -23.28 12.81 -3.36
CA PHE A 287 -22.44 12.09 -2.40
C PHE A 287 -22.17 10.67 -2.92
N PHE A 288 -20.89 10.31 -3.04
CA PHE A 288 -20.46 9.03 -3.58
C PHE A 288 -19.65 8.26 -2.53
N ASP A 289 -19.93 6.97 -2.36
CA ASP A 289 -19.09 6.07 -1.61
C ASP A 289 -18.06 5.39 -2.51
N LEU A 290 -16.80 5.38 -2.06
CA LEU A 290 -15.71 4.53 -2.53
C LEU A 290 -15.27 3.69 -1.34
N ALA A 291 -16.11 2.74 -0.93
CA ALA A 291 -16.04 2.04 0.35
C ALA A 291 -15.88 0.52 0.18
N GLY A 292 -15.65 -0.20 1.29
CA GLY A 292 -15.44 -1.64 1.27
C GLY A 292 -14.20 -2.07 0.48
N ILE A 293 -13.25 -1.15 0.24
CA ILE A 293 -12.06 -1.39 -0.58
C ILE A 293 -11.02 -2.16 0.24
N LYS A 294 -11.22 -3.46 0.34
CA LYS A 294 -10.25 -4.44 0.84
C LYS A 294 -9.31 -4.89 -0.29
N SER A 295 -8.44 -5.89 -0.06
CA SER A 295 -7.66 -6.51 -1.16
C SER A 295 -8.62 -6.99 -2.29
N PRO A 296 -8.33 -6.63 -3.53
CA PRO A 296 -7.11 -6.07 -4.13
C PRO A 296 -7.08 -4.52 -4.27
N GLY A 297 -7.49 -3.78 -3.27
CA GLY A 297 -7.69 -2.31 -3.33
C GLY A 297 -6.48 -1.51 -3.83
N LEU A 298 -5.24 -1.85 -3.40
CA LEU A 298 -4.04 -1.16 -3.90
C LEU A 298 -3.92 -1.26 -5.43
N THR A 299 -4.15 -2.44 -5.96
CA THR A 299 -4.12 -2.69 -7.41
C THR A 299 -5.23 -1.92 -8.12
N SER A 300 -6.43 -1.92 -7.54
CA SER A 300 -7.63 -1.32 -8.13
C SER A 300 -7.67 0.21 -8.02
N ALA A 301 -6.89 0.81 -7.11
CA ALA A 301 -6.98 2.23 -6.77
C ALA A 301 -6.88 3.17 -7.99
N PRO A 302 -5.96 3.01 -8.96
CA PRO A 302 -5.94 3.87 -10.14
C PRO A 302 -7.20 3.75 -11.00
N ALA A 303 -7.72 2.53 -11.15
CA ALA A 303 -8.95 2.29 -11.90
C ALA A 303 -10.19 2.84 -11.19
N ILE A 304 -10.22 2.80 -9.84
CA ILE A 304 -11.27 3.44 -9.02
C ILE A 304 -11.20 4.96 -9.20
N GLY A 305 -10.00 5.56 -9.20
CA GLY A 305 -9.85 6.99 -9.48
C GLY A 305 -10.39 7.39 -10.86
N ALA A 306 -10.11 6.60 -11.90
CA ALA A 306 -10.67 6.81 -13.24
C ALA A 306 -12.20 6.66 -13.24
N LEU A 307 -12.75 5.69 -12.50
CA LEU A 307 -14.20 5.53 -12.34
C LEU A 307 -14.84 6.75 -11.65
N ALA A 308 -14.22 7.31 -10.62
CA ALA A 308 -14.73 8.52 -9.94
C ALA A 308 -14.87 9.70 -10.93
N VAL A 309 -13.91 9.86 -11.84
CA VAL A 309 -14.00 10.86 -12.93
C VAL A 309 -15.18 10.56 -13.88
N GLN A 310 -15.41 9.29 -14.23
CA GLN A 310 -16.54 8.89 -15.06
C GLN A 310 -17.90 9.19 -14.38
N LEU A 311 -18.01 8.94 -13.08
CA LEU A 311 -19.22 9.25 -12.31
C LEU A 311 -19.55 10.75 -12.35
N LEU A 312 -18.56 11.64 -12.24
CA LEU A 312 -18.76 13.09 -12.39
C LEU A 312 -19.19 13.46 -13.82
N ARG A 313 -18.62 12.86 -14.85
CA ARG A 313 -19.05 13.08 -16.24
C ARG A 313 -20.50 12.66 -16.47
N GLN A 314 -20.93 11.54 -15.89
CA GLN A 314 -22.33 11.08 -15.94
C GLN A 314 -23.30 12.07 -15.26
N LYS A 315 -22.83 12.84 -14.29
CA LYS A 315 -23.60 13.95 -13.66
C LYS A 315 -23.60 15.23 -14.50
N GLY A 316 -23.04 15.23 -15.70
CA GLY A 316 -22.97 16.41 -16.57
C GLY A 316 -21.89 17.41 -16.16
N VAL A 317 -20.93 17.03 -15.28
CA VAL A 317 -19.82 17.91 -14.93
C VAL A 317 -18.89 18.05 -16.14
N ALA A 318 -18.76 19.27 -16.64
CA ALA A 318 -17.76 19.58 -17.66
C ALA A 318 -16.36 19.48 -17.05
N LEU A 319 -15.58 18.51 -17.52
CA LEU A 319 -14.20 18.31 -17.10
C LEU A 319 -13.29 18.63 -18.29
N GLU A 320 -12.45 19.64 -18.13
CA GLU A 320 -11.47 20.06 -19.12
C GLU A 320 -10.08 19.52 -18.74
N GLU A 321 -9.30 19.16 -19.76
CA GLU A 321 -7.91 18.79 -19.56
C GLU A 321 -7.08 20.02 -19.19
N LYS A 322 -6.18 19.87 -18.23
CA LYS A 322 -5.28 20.95 -17.83
C LYS A 322 -4.19 21.13 -18.89
N PRO A 323 -4.04 22.31 -19.49
CA PRO A 323 -3.05 22.53 -20.56
C PRO A 323 -1.60 22.39 -20.09
N ALA A 324 -1.35 22.51 -18.78
CA ALA A 324 -0.01 22.42 -18.17
C ALA A 324 0.04 21.32 -17.10
N PHE A 325 -0.62 20.17 -17.33
CA PHE A 325 -0.56 19.05 -16.40
C PHE A 325 0.86 18.49 -16.28
N ARG A 326 1.33 18.31 -15.04
CA ARG A 326 2.62 17.70 -14.73
C ARG A 326 2.42 16.20 -14.56
N GLU A 327 2.76 15.44 -15.63
CA GLU A 327 2.58 13.97 -15.64
C GLU A 327 3.66 13.21 -14.88
N ARG A 328 4.89 13.76 -14.85
CA ARG A 328 6.04 13.00 -14.40
C ARG A 328 6.71 13.63 -13.19
N ARG A 329 6.92 12.79 -12.18
CA ARG A 329 7.74 13.11 -11.04
C ARG A 329 8.87 12.10 -10.90
N ARG A 330 10.10 12.60 -10.76
CA ARG A 330 11.28 11.76 -10.56
C ARG A 330 11.97 12.16 -9.27
N ALA A 331 11.91 11.28 -8.25
CA ALA A 331 12.79 11.37 -7.10
C ALA A 331 14.14 10.72 -7.46
N ALA A 332 15.24 11.41 -7.20
CA ALA A 332 16.56 10.81 -7.35
C ALA A 332 16.72 9.68 -6.31
N CYS A 333 17.15 8.50 -6.75
CA CYS A 333 17.59 7.42 -5.87
C CYS A 333 19.11 7.33 -6.00
N PHE A 334 19.84 7.96 -5.07
CA PHE A 334 21.30 8.07 -5.12
C PHE A 334 21.98 6.69 -5.23
N ALA A 335 21.47 5.69 -4.53
CA ALA A 335 22.03 4.33 -4.54
C ALA A 335 22.04 3.70 -5.95
N ALA A 336 21.05 4.03 -6.79
CA ALA A 336 20.90 3.47 -8.14
C ALA A 336 21.66 4.22 -9.24
N LEU A 337 22.28 5.37 -8.94
CA LEU A 337 23.02 6.19 -9.90
C LEU A 337 24.39 5.58 -10.20
N SER A 338 24.92 5.83 -11.41
CA SER A 338 26.32 5.52 -11.76
C SER A 338 27.31 6.37 -10.94
N ALA A 339 28.59 6.04 -10.98
CA ALA A 339 29.62 6.82 -10.29
C ALA A 339 29.70 8.25 -10.79
N GLU A 340 29.58 8.44 -12.11
CA GLU A 340 29.59 9.74 -12.77
C GLU A 340 28.40 10.59 -12.37
N GLU A 341 27.19 10.00 -12.36
CA GLU A 341 25.96 10.67 -11.96
C GLU A 341 26.00 11.04 -10.47
N LYS A 342 26.54 10.16 -9.61
CA LYS A 342 26.75 10.46 -8.18
C LYS A 342 27.68 11.64 -8.01
N ASN A 343 28.81 11.67 -8.71
CA ASN A 343 29.75 12.76 -8.62
C ASN A 343 29.16 14.08 -9.10
N ALA A 344 28.43 14.06 -10.23
CA ALA A 344 27.74 15.24 -10.75
C ALA A 344 26.69 15.77 -9.76
N LEU A 345 25.97 14.89 -9.11
CA LEU A 345 24.97 15.27 -8.10
C LEU A 345 25.64 15.85 -6.84
N ILE A 346 26.77 15.27 -6.38
CA ILE A 346 27.54 15.77 -5.23
C ILE A 346 28.15 17.15 -5.53
N GLN A 347 28.62 17.37 -6.74
CA GLN A 347 29.14 18.70 -7.16
C GLN A 347 28.02 19.76 -7.14
N LYS A 348 26.81 19.38 -7.54
CA LYS A 348 25.65 20.27 -7.51
C LYS A 348 25.17 20.58 -6.10
N ASP A 349 25.19 19.56 -5.21
CA ASP A 349 24.78 19.66 -3.81
C ASP A 349 25.60 18.68 -2.95
N ALA A 350 26.53 19.22 -2.17
CA ALA A 350 27.45 18.45 -1.33
C ALA A 350 26.75 17.55 -0.30
N ARG A 351 25.46 17.79 0.03
CA ARG A 351 24.66 16.96 0.93
C ARG A 351 24.46 15.55 0.38
N TYR A 352 24.49 15.33 -0.92
CA TYR A 352 24.46 14.02 -1.54
C TYR A 352 25.75 13.20 -1.32
N GLY A 353 26.85 13.83 -0.94
CA GLY A 353 28.09 13.15 -0.55
C GLY A 353 28.08 12.61 0.88
N ARG A 354 27.06 12.91 1.70
CA ARG A 354 26.94 12.48 3.10
C ARG A 354 25.92 11.36 3.28
N VAL A 355 26.39 10.12 3.39
CA VAL A 355 25.52 8.96 3.66
C VAL A 355 25.12 8.99 5.13
N ILE A 356 23.79 9.12 5.37
CA ILE A 356 23.16 9.14 6.69
C ILE A 356 22.70 7.74 7.08
N CYS A 357 21.93 7.07 6.23
CA CYS A 357 21.49 5.69 6.44
C CYS A 357 22.37 4.72 5.66
N ARG A 358 23.25 4.00 6.34
CA ARG A 358 24.20 3.07 5.71
C ARG A 358 23.52 1.81 5.17
N CYS A 359 22.48 1.32 5.86
CA CYS A 359 21.78 0.08 5.47
C CYS A 359 21.08 0.23 4.10
N GLU A 360 20.56 1.43 3.81
CA GLU A 360 19.81 1.74 2.60
C GLU A 360 20.56 2.72 1.67
N THR A 361 21.78 3.12 2.05
CA THR A 361 22.63 4.08 1.29
C THR A 361 21.89 5.39 1.00
N ILE A 362 21.17 5.93 2.00
CA ILE A 362 20.44 7.20 1.88
C ILE A 362 21.31 8.35 2.34
N THR A 363 21.38 9.38 1.51
CA THR A 363 22.17 10.59 1.71
C THR A 363 21.39 11.68 2.44
N GLU A 364 22.10 12.67 2.99
CA GLU A 364 21.49 13.88 3.54
C GLU A 364 20.68 14.63 2.47
N GLY A 365 21.19 14.70 1.22
CA GLY A 365 20.48 15.35 0.12
C GLY A 365 19.11 14.73 -0.17
N GLU A 366 18.99 13.39 -0.14
CA GLU A 366 17.70 12.71 -0.31
C GLU A 366 16.72 12.99 0.85
N ILE A 367 17.23 13.07 2.08
CA ILE A 367 16.41 13.39 3.27
C ILE A 367 15.90 14.82 3.16
N VAL A 368 16.76 15.78 2.82
CA VAL A 368 16.38 17.18 2.65
C VAL A 368 15.40 17.33 1.49
N ALA A 369 15.63 16.67 0.36
CA ALA A 369 14.69 16.68 -0.77
C ALA A 369 13.30 16.13 -0.38
N ALA A 370 13.25 15.12 0.50
CA ALA A 370 11.99 14.60 1.02
C ALA A 370 11.27 15.63 1.92
N LEU A 371 12.02 16.38 2.75
CA LEU A 371 11.48 17.42 3.62
C LEU A 371 10.93 18.63 2.86
N HIS A 372 11.40 18.87 1.65
CA HIS A 372 10.93 19.94 0.75
C HIS A 372 10.03 19.43 -0.37
N SER A 373 9.48 18.21 -0.24
CA SER A 373 8.51 17.67 -1.21
C SER A 373 7.16 18.41 -1.13
N PRO A 374 6.27 18.30 -2.14
CA PRO A 374 4.95 18.93 -2.12
C PRO A 374 4.07 18.55 -0.93
N ILE A 375 4.32 17.38 -0.33
CA ILE A 375 3.71 16.92 0.92
C ILE A 375 4.84 16.65 1.91
N PRO A 376 5.40 17.69 2.57
CA PRO A 376 6.58 17.53 3.42
C PRO A 376 6.28 16.68 4.66
N PRO A 377 7.19 15.76 5.06
CA PRO A 377 7.06 15.04 6.31
C PRO A 377 7.52 15.87 7.50
N HIS A 378 6.88 15.65 8.66
CA HIS A 378 7.24 16.30 9.93
C HIS A 378 7.75 15.31 10.98
N SER A 379 8.03 14.05 10.60
CA SER A 379 8.42 12.98 11.53
C SER A 379 9.45 12.04 10.90
N LEU A 380 10.14 11.27 11.75
CA LEU A 380 11.11 10.27 11.29
C LEU A 380 10.46 9.23 10.37
N ASN A 381 9.30 8.71 10.76
CA ASN A 381 8.57 7.75 9.94
C ASN A 381 8.04 8.39 8.64
N GLY A 382 7.73 9.67 8.65
CA GLY A 382 7.39 10.43 7.45
C GLY A 382 8.56 10.48 6.45
N VAL A 383 9.77 10.76 6.90
CA VAL A 383 11.01 10.71 6.09
C VAL A 383 11.28 9.28 5.63
N LYS A 384 11.20 8.30 6.55
CA LYS A 384 11.38 6.87 6.26
C LYS A 384 10.48 6.39 5.10
N ARG A 385 9.20 6.79 5.08
CA ARG A 385 8.23 6.42 4.03
C ARG A 385 8.50 7.08 2.67
N ARG A 386 9.35 8.12 2.61
CA ARG A 386 9.69 8.84 1.36
C ARG A 386 11.01 8.42 0.75
N CYS A 387 12.04 8.27 1.57
CA CYS A 387 13.39 7.98 1.09
C CYS A 387 14.02 6.71 1.67
N ASN A 388 13.28 5.89 2.44
CA ASN A 388 13.74 4.65 3.08
C ASN A 388 14.80 4.83 4.18
N ALA A 389 15.14 6.05 4.62
CA ALA A 389 16.03 6.26 5.76
C ALA A 389 15.46 5.58 7.01
N GLY A 390 16.17 4.56 7.55
CA GLY A 390 15.70 3.76 8.69
C GLY A 390 14.87 2.52 8.34
N MET A 391 14.76 2.14 7.05
CA MET A 391 14.05 0.92 6.63
C MET A 391 14.91 -0.35 6.72
N GLY A 392 16.24 -0.22 6.79
CA GLY A 392 17.15 -1.36 6.81
C GLY A 392 17.19 -2.08 8.16
N ARG A 393 18.10 -3.06 8.27
CA ARG A 393 18.22 -4.00 9.40
C ARG A 393 18.17 -3.38 10.79
N CYS A 394 18.82 -2.22 11.00
CA CYS A 394 18.84 -1.54 12.30
C CYS A 394 17.57 -0.73 12.61
N GLN A 395 16.63 -0.62 11.68
CA GLN A 395 15.34 0.09 11.83
C GLN A 395 15.49 1.52 12.42
N GLY A 396 16.53 2.24 12.00
CA GLY A 396 16.79 3.61 12.43
C GLY A 396 17.73 3.74 13.64
N GLY A 397 18.17 2.63 14.25
CA GLY A 397 19.02 2.65 15.45
C GLY A 397 20.30 3.49 15.30
N PHE A 398 20.92 3.53 14.12
CA PHE A 398 22.09 4.38 13.85
C PHE A 398 21.76 5.71 13.19
N CYS A 399 20.85 5.71 12.22
CA CYS A 399 20.55 6.93 11.47
C CYS A 399 19.50 7.82 12.15
N GLY A 400 18.66 7.29 13.03
CA GLY A 400 17.56 8.02 13.66
C GLY A 400 17.96 9.37 14.25
N PRO A 401 18.98 9.45 15.15
CA PRO A 401 19.41 10.72 15.72
C PRO A 401 19.88 11.74 14.68
N ARG A 402 20.54 11.28 13.61
CA ARG A 402 21.00 12.16 12.52
C ARG A 402 19.82 12.66 11.68
N VAL A 403 18.85 11.77 11.36
CA VAL A 403 17.62 12.16 10.65
C VAL A 403 16.83 13.15 11.48
N GLN A 404 16.71 12.95 12.80
CA GLN A 404 16.07 13.87 13.73
C GLN A 404 16.72 15.26 13.70
N ALA A 405 18.06 15.31 13.76
CA ALA A 405 18.81 16.58 13.68
C ALA A 405 18.60 17.30 12.35
N ILE A 406 18.52 16.56 11.23
CA ILE A 406 18.24 17.13 9.91
C ILE A 406 16.81 17.68 9.87
N ILE A 407 15.82 16.93 10.36
CA ILE A 407 14.42 17.40 10.44
C ILE A 407 14.33 18.68 11.27
N ALA A 408 14.93 18.70 12.47
CA ALA A 408 14.93 19.86 13.35
C ALA A 408 15.52 21.11 12.66
N ARG A 409 16.66 20.95 12.00
CA ARG A 409 17.33 22.01 11.25
C ARG A 409 16.46 22.54 10.10
N GLU A 410 15.94 21.65 9.25
CA GLU A 410 15.18 22.05 8.06
C GLU A 410 13.82 22.66 8.38
N LEU A 411 13.19 22.24 9.49
CA LEU A 411 11.90 22.77 9.95
C LEU A 411 12.07 23.95 10.93
N GLY A 412 13.29 24.26 11.40
CA GLY A 412 13.54 25.33 12.36
C GLY A 412 12.92 25.06 13.73
N ILE A 413 12.82 23.80 14.17
CA ILE A 413 12.23 23.39 15.46
C ILE A 413 13.28 22.74 16.36
N PRO A 414 13.10 22.76 17.68
CA PRO A 414 13.95 22.01 18.62
C PRO A 414 13.90 20.49 18.34
N GLN A 415 15.00 19.78 18.56
CA GLN A 415 15.05 18.32 18.37
C GLN A 415 14.01 17.57 19.21
N GLN A 416 13.68 18.06 20.39
CA GLN A 416 12.67 17.50 21.29
C GLN A 416 11.24 17.56 20.70
N GLU A 417 11.01 18.44 19.73
CA GLU A 417 9.71 18.58 19.06
C GLU A 417 9.55 17.69 17.81
N VAL A 418 10.65 17.07 17.37
CA VAL A 418 10.59 16.13 16.23
C VAL A 418 9.89 14.85 16.66
N LEU A 419 8.84 14.50 15.92
CA LEU A 419 8.02 13.32 16.19
C LEU A 419 8.62 12.05 15.59
N MET A 420 8.35 10.90 16.22
CA MET A 420 8.61 9.59 15.61
C MET A 420 7.64 9.32 14.46
N ASP A 421 6.35 9.55 14.64
CA ASP A 421 5.29 9.33 13.65
C ASP A 421 4.16 10.37 13.77
N GLN A 422 3.17 10.12 14.61
CA GLN A 422 2.01 10.98 14.86
C GLN A 422 2.17 11.84 16.10
N ASP A 423 1.23 12.77 16.30
CA ASP A 423 1.24 13.65 17.48
C ASP A 423 1.40 12.87 18.80
N GLY A 424 2.23 13.38 19.70
CA GLY A 424 2.53 12.77 20.98
C GLY A 424 3.64 11.70 20.95
N THR A 425 4.15 11.30 19.79
CA THR A 425 5.23 10.28 19.68
C THR A 425 6.62 10.91 19.69
N TYR A 426 7.00 11.54 20.81
CA TYR A 426 8.32 12.16 20.98
C TYR A 426 9.39 11.11 21.28
N LEU A 427 10.62 11.33 20.79
CA LEU A 427 11.78 10.49 21.05
C LEU A 427 12.56 10.93 22.28
N ILE A 428 12.49 12.19 22.63
CA ILE A 428 13.20 12.81 23.75
C ILE A 428 12.14 13.28 24.73
N ASP A 429 12.33 12.94 26.02
CA ASP A 429 11.44 13.38 27.09
C ASP A 429 11.54 14.91 27.27
N ARG A 430 10.40 15.59 27.19
CA ARG A 430 10.30 17.04 27.39
C ARG A 430 10.51 17.49 28.82
N LYS A 431 10.48 16.56 29.79
CA LYS A 431 10.67 16.85 31.24
C LYS A 431 12.11 16.95 31.67
N SER A 432 13.07 16.70 30.80
CA SER A 432 14.51 16.68 31.10
C SER A 432 15.25 17.96 30.69
N THR A 433 14.54 19.07 30.53
CA THR A 433 15.14 20.42 30.30
C THR A 433 14.69 21.42 31.35
#